data_fe5638a334102a11bf1d595883c3cb0d
#
_entry.id   fe5638a334102a11bf1d595883c3cb0d
#
_cell.length_a   1.000
_cell.length_b   1.000
_cell.length_c   1.000
_cell.angle_alpha   90.00
_cell.angle_beta   90.00
_cell.angle_gamma   90.00
#
_symmetry.space_group_name_H-M   'P 1'
#
loop_
_entity.id
_entity.type
_entity.pdbx_description
1 polymer ?
#
loop_
_entity_poly.entity_id
_entity_poly.type
_entity_poly.pdbx_seq_one_letter_code
_entity_poly.pdbx_strand_id
1 'polypeptide(L)'
;MINYRKILEMGLEGISQRTISSSTGHSRNTVADVVKRAKDKGFNELEEPMNNHWLETYLFPEKQAIEKGYSPVDFEWVHKELQKKNVTLTLLHHEYASSARLAGKVPYAYRTFAEKYGNFAKKHKLTMPIRRKPGEILEIDWAGATLKIMDNSTGEILPAYVFIATLPYSQLSYVEAFLDMKSVSWLRAHIHAFEYFGGVTEVLVPDNLKTGVTKPHRGEPVINEAYRELADYYRAVVVPSRVRKPKDKASVEGTVGYISRQIIASLRNYQCFHIEDLNARILEKLEEINRMDFQKREGSHKIGCLYKKLFKLFTTIA
;
A
#
# COMPACT_ATOMS: atom_id res chain seq x y z
N MET A 1 -18.43 13.85 -3.77
CA MET A 1 -19.92 13.90 -3.64
C MET A 1 -20.31 15.36 -3.56
N ILE A 2 -21.35 15.79 -4.31
CA ILE A 2 -21.78 17.18 -4.30
C ILE A 2 -22.53 17.45 -3.00
N ASN A 3 -22.19 18.54 -2.32
CA ASN A 3 -22.90 18.95 -1.09
C ASN A 3 -24.07 19.89 -1.46
N TYR A 4 -25.16 19.31 -1.93
CA TYR A 4 -26.36 20.03 -2.38
C TYR A 4 -26.94 20.90 -1.26
N ARG A 5 -27.01 20.38 -0.03
CA ARG A 5 -27.57 21.10 1.12
C ARG A 5 -26.83 22.40 1.37
N LYS A 6 -25.49 22.34 1.48
CA LYS A 6 -24.67 23.52 1.73
C LYS A 6 -24.73 24.55 0.59
N ILE A 7 -24.81 24.09 -0.67
CA ILE A 7 -24.98 24.98 -1.83
C ILE A 7 -26.31 25.74 -1.74
N LEU A 8 -27.39 25.05 -1.35
CA LEU A 8 -28.70 25.66 -1.24
C LEU A 8 -28.83 26.55 -0.02
N GLU A 9 -28.29 26.19 1.13
CA GLU A 9 -28.22 27.05 2.33
C GLU A 9 -27.61 28.39 1.96
N MET A 10 -26.42 28.40 1.40
CA MET A 10 -25.74 29.62 0.97
C MET A 10 -26.47 30.34 -0.18
N GLY A 11 -27.14 29.61 -1.07
CA GLY A 11 -27.93 30.18 -2.16
C GLY A 11 -29.18 30.93 -1.68
N LEU A 12 -29.88 30.37 -0.69
CA LEU A 12 -31.05 30.99 -0.04
C LEU A 12 -30.68 32.22 0.79
N GLU A 13 -29.49 32.26 1.38
CA GLU A 13 -28.91 33.41 2.06
C GLU A 13 -28.48 34.54 1.09
N GLY A 14 -28.64 34.35 -0.22
CA GLY A 14 -28.30 35.38 -1.23
C GLY A 14 -26.81 35.48 -1.54
N ILE A 15 -25.99 34.51 -1.12
CA ILE A 15 -24.54 34.47 -1.37
C ILE A 15 -24.27 34.27 -2.86
N SER A 16 -23.28 34.98 -3.42
CA SER A 16 -22.96 34.90 -4.83
C SER A 16 -22.48 33.47 -5.23
N GLN A 17 -22.87 33.01 -6.42
CA GLN A 17 -22.45 31.69 -6.93
C GLN A 17 -20.92 31.52 -6.99
N ARG A 18 -20.18 32.63 -7.15
CA ARG A 18 -18.71 32.63 -7.12
C ARG A 18 -18.21 32.30 -5.71
N THR A 19 -18.77 32.88 -4.70
CA THR A 19 -18.43 32.66 -3.29
C THR A 19 -18.82 31.23 -2.87
N ILE A 20 -20.01 30.75 -3.28
CA ILE A 20 -20.48 29.38 -3.02
C ILE A 20 -19.52 28.38 -3.66
N SER A 21 -19.11 28.59 -4.91
CA SER A 21 -18.13 27.73 -5.62
C SER A 21 -16.80 27.66 -4.85
N SER A 22 -16.28 28.79 -4.42
CA SER A 22 -15.03 28.88 -3.66
C SER A 22 -15.13 28.19 -2.29
N SER A 23 -16.25 28.39 -1.57
CA SER A 23 -16.48 27.82 -0.24
C SER A 23 -16.75 26.32 -0.24
N THR A 24 -17.43 25.80 -1.28
CA THR A 24 -17.83 24.39 -1.35
C THR A 24 -16.86 23.52 -2.16
N GLY A 25 -15.91 24.12 -2.88
CA GLY A 25 -14.97 23.43 -3.77
C GLY A 25 -15.61 22.84 -5.04
N HIS A 26 -16.86 23.22 -5.35
CA HIS A 26 -17.55 22.75 -6.56
C HIS A 26 -17.43 23.76 -7.70
N SER A 27 -17.50 23.27 -8.96
CA SER A 27 -17.43 24.15 -10.13
C SER A 27 -18.60 25.14 -10.13
N ARG A 28 -18.38 26.34 -10.69
CA ARG A 28 -19.44 27.36 -10.85
C ARG A 28 -20.64 26.83 -11.62
N ASN A 29 -20.41 26.02 -12.65
CA ASN A 29 -21.48 25.40 -13.44
C ASN A 29 -22.33 24.45 -12.59
N THR A 30 -21.70 23.66 -11.70
CA THR A 30 -22.43 22.80 -10.77
C THR A 30 -23.26 23.62 -9.78
N VAL A 31 -22.70 24.69 -9.21
CA VAL A 31 -23.42 25.56 -8.28
C VAL A 31 -24.60 26.27 -8.98
N ALA A 32 -24.36 26.79 -10.20
CA ALA A 32 -25.39 27.45 -10.99
C ALA A 32 -26.55 26.52 -11.36
N ASP A 33 -26.24 25.27 -11.76
CA ASP A 33 -27.26 24.26 -12.09
C ASP A 33 -28.10 23.87 -10.86
N VAL A 34 -27.48 23.64 -9.71
CA VAL A 34 -28.18 23.34 -8.45
C VAL A 34 -29.11 24.47 -8.04
N VAL A 35 -28.62 25.71 -8.00
CA VAL A 35 -29.38 26.89 -7.60
C VAL A 35 -30.52 27.17 -8.58
N LYS A 36 -30.28 27.07 -9.90
CA LYS A 36 -31.30 27.24 -10.93
C LYS A 36 -32.43 26.22 -10.77
N ARG A 37 -32.12 24.93 -10.66
CA ARG A 37 -33.12 23.86 -10.51
C ARG A 37 -33.95 23.99 -9.24
N ALA A 38 -33.30 24.40 -8.14
CA ALA A 38 -34.02 24.69 -6.88
C ALA A 38 -35.03 25.83 -7.10
N LYS A 39 -34.60 26.91 -7.75
CA LYS A 39 -35.48 28.06 -8.07
C LYS A 39 -36.61 27.68 -9.01
N ASP A 40 -36.30 26.91 -10.09
CA ASP A 40 -37.30 26.42 -11.06
C ASP A 40 -38.37 25.51 -10.42
N LYS A 41 -38.01 24.83 -9.32
CA LYS A 41 -38.92 23.99 -8.51
C LYS A 41 -39.59 24.74 -7.34
N GLY A 42 -39.43 26.06 -7.25
CA GLY A 42 -40.02 26.84 -6.18
C GLY A 42 -39.47 26.57 -4.79
N PHE A 43 -38.21 26.16 -4.70
CA PHE A 43 -37.56 25.80 -3.45
C PHE A 43 -37.16 27.03 -2.67
N ASN A 44 -37.86 27.33 -1.59
CA ASN A 44 -37.69 28.56 -0.80
C ASN A 44 -37.14 28.32 0.61
N GLU A 45 -37.16 27.06 1.08
CA GLU A 45 -36.77 26.72 2.46
C GLU A 45 -36.19 25.33 2.55
N LEU A 46 -35.26 25.12 3.49
CA LEU A 46 -34.60 23.84 3.75
C LEU A 46 -35.09 23.24 5.08
N GLU A 47 -35.82 22.17 5.03
CA GLU A 47 -36.28 21.43 6.19
C GLU A 47 -35.23 20.42 6.70
N GLU A 48 -35.30 20.04 7.99
CA GLU A 48 -34.35 19.10 8.60
C GLU A 48 -34.20 17.74 7.87
N PRO A 49 -35.28 17.08 7.41
CA PRO A 49 -35.17 15.77 6.73
C PRO A 49 -34.56 15.83 5.32
N MET A 50 -34.36 17.01 4.74
CA MET A 50 -33.82 17.20 3.39
C MET A 50 -32.30 17.04 3.36
N ASN A 51 -31.84 15.80 3.43
CA ASN A 51 -30.41 15.48 3.31
C ASN A 51 -29.92 15.54 1.86
N ASN A 52 -28.60 15.44 1.66
CA ASN A 52 -27.97 15.52 0.32
C ASN A 52 -28.53 14.49 -0.68
N HIS A 53 -28.91 13.31 -0.23
CA HIS A 53 -29.46 12.26 -1.10
C HIS A 53 -30.90 12.61 -1.52
N TRP A 54 -31.71 13.09 -0.60
CA TRP A 54 -33.05 13.57 -0.90
C TRP A 54 -33.01 14.74 -1.91
N LEU A 55 -32.13 15.72 -1.66
CA LEU A 55 -31.96 16.88 -2.55
C LEU A 55 -31.47 16.48 -3.94
N GLU A 56 -30.54 15.51 -4.03
CA GLU A 56 -30.10 15.00 -5.33
C GLU A 56 -31.25 14.33 -6.09
N THR A 57 -32.02 13.52 -5.40
CA THR A 57 -33.20 12.85 -5.96
C THR A 57 -34.25 13.83 -6.46
N TYR A 58 -34.50 14.87 -5.67
CA TYR A 58 -35.53 15.87 -5.96
C TYR A 58 -35.13 16.82 -7.09
N LEU A 59 -33.88 17.31 -7.08
CA LEU A 59 -33.39 18.28 -8.06
C LEU A 59 -32.98 17.63 -9.38
N PHE A 60 -32.52 16.37 -9.36
CA PHE A 60 -31.97 15.66 -10.51
C PHE A 60 -32.65 14.28 -10.72
N PRO A 61 -33.99 14.22 -10.91
CA PRO A 61 -34.71 12.97 -11.08
C PRO A 61 -34.25 12.19 -12.33
N GLU A 62 -33.69 12.86 -13.33
CA GLU A 62 -33.13 12.24 -14.53
C GLU A 62 -31.90 11.37 -14.23
N LYS A 63 -31.11 11.69 -13.21
CA LYS A 63 -29.99 10.83 -12.81
C LYS A 63 -30.47 9.47 -12.30
N GLN A 64 -31.61 9.43 -11.64
CA GLN A 64 -32.25 8.19 -11.22
C GLN A 64 -32.91 7.42 -12.37
N ALA A 65 -33.43 8.13 -13.39
CA ALA A 65 -34.01 7.49 -14.56
C ALA A 65 -32.96 6.71 -15.37
N ILE A 66 -31.71 7.20 -15.41
CA ILE A 66 -30.59 6.48 -16.03
C ILE A 66 -30.20 5.25 -15.19
N GLU A 67 -30.25 5.30 -13.86
CA GLU A 67 -30.01 4.13 -13.01
C GLU A 67 -31.15 3.10 -13.02
N LYS A 68 -32.38 3.50 -13.27
CA LYS A 68 -33.56 2.61 -13.32
C LYS A 68 -33.53 1.57 -14.43
N GLY A 69 -32.74 1.78 -15.49
CA GLY A 69 -32.54 0.80 -16.57
C GLY A 69 -31.54 -0.30 -16.24
N TYR A 70 -30.66 -0.07 -15.28
CA TYR A 70 -29.64 -1.05 -14.90
C TYR A 70 -30.10 -1.98 -13.78
N SER A 71 -29.61 -3.24 -13.83
CA SER A 71 -29.86 -4.18 -12.75
C SER A 71 -29.11 -3.75 -11.49
N PRO A 72 -29.73 -3.66 -10.33
CA PRO A 72 -29.04 -3.39 -9.09
C PRO A 72 -28.03 -4.51 -8.76
N VAL A 73 -26.91 -4.14 -8.12
CA VAL A 73 -25.87 -5.09 -7.70
C VAL A 73 -25.85 -5.16 -6.18
N ASP A 74 -25.95 -6.36 -5.65
CA ASP A 74 -25.69 -6.62 -4.23
C ASP A 74 -24.19 -6.77 -4.01
N PHE A 75 -23.53 -5.66 -3.62
CA PHE A 75 -22.09 -5.67 -3.37
C PHE A 75 -21.70 -6.35 -2.07
N GLU A 76 -22.62 -6.55 -1.11
CA GLU A 76 -22.35 -7.34 0.10
C GLU A 76 -22.22 -8.81 -0.26
N TRP A 77 -23.13 -9.31 -1.09
CA TRP A 77 -23.04 -10.66 -1.65
C TRP A 77 -21.76 -10.83 -2.49
N VAL A 78 -21.47 -9.89 -3.40
CA VAL A 78 -20.25 -9.91 -4.21
C VAL A 78 -19.00 -9.99 -3.33
N HIS A 79 -18.95 -9.22 -2.25
CA HIS A 79 -17.81 -9.23 -1.32
C HIS A 79 -17.68 -10.57 -0.60
N LYS A 80 -18.77 -11.14 -0.15
CA LYS A 80 -18.81 -12.45 0.53
C LYS A 80 -18.37 -13.59 -0.39
N GLU A 81 -18.83 -13.58 -1.65
CA GLU A 81 -18.43 -14.57 -2.65
C GLU A 81 -16.94 -14.47 -3.02
N LEU A 82 -16.38 -13.26 -3.10
CA LEU A 82 -14.95 -13.07 -3.38
C LEU A 82 -14.01 -13.65 -2.31
N GLN A 83 -14.52 -13.97 -1.12
CA GLN A 83 -13.73 -14.62 -0.07
C GLN A 83 -13.59 -16.12 -0.31
N LYS A 84 -14.39 -16.70 -1.18
CA LYS A 84 -14.33 -18.12 -1.51
C LYS A 84 -13.15 -18.43 -2.44
N LYS A 85 -12.59 -19.62 -2.31
CA LYS A 85 -11.44 -20.07 -3.12
C LYS A 85 -11.80 -20.07 -4.61
N ASN A 86 -10.90 -19.53 -5.45
CA ASN A 86 -11.03 -19.45 -6.92
C ASN A 86 -12.17 -18.56 -7.45
N VAL A 87 -12.88 -17.83 -6.63
CA VAL A 87 -13.86 -16.84 -7.08
C VAL A 87 -13.16 -15.53 -7.45
N THR A 88 -13.48 -15.00 -8.63
CA THR A 88 -12.91 -13.75 -9.14
C THR A 88 -14.01 -12.72 -9.39
N LEU A 89 -13.64 -11.44 -9.34
CA LEU A 89 -14.59 -10.36 -9.64
C LEU A 89 -15.15 -10.45 -11.07
N THR A 90 -14.36 -10.97 -12.00
CA THR A 90 -14.79 -11.21 -13.38
C THR A 90 -15.87 -12.30 -13.45
N LEU A 91 -15.71 -13.40 -12.72
CA LEU A 91 -16.71 -14.45 -12.63
C LEU A 91 -18.03 -13.91 -12.09
N LEU A 92 -17.99 -13.19 -10.97
CA LEU A 92 -19.17 -12.60 -10.35
C LEU A 92 -19.86 -11.57 -11.23
N HIS A 93 -19.09 -10.82 -12.04
CA HIS A 93 -19.67 -9.94 -13.05
C HIS A 93 -20.38 -10.72 -14.15
N HIS A 94 -19.83 -11.84 -14.61
CA HIS A 94 -20.52 -12.70 -15.60
C HIS A 94 -21.83 -13.28 -15.05
N GLU A 95 -21.85 -13.75 -13.82
CA GLU A 95 -23.04 -14.25 -13.14
C GLU A 95 -24.10 -13.14 -13.00
N TYR A 96 -23.68 -11.96 -12.50
CA TYR A 96 -24.53 -10.78 -12.43
C TYR A 96 -25.11 -10.39 -13.80
N ALA A 97 -24.27 -10.32 -14.85
CA ALA A 97 -24.71 -9.92 -16.17
C ALA A 97 -25.70 -10.91 -16.80
N SER A 98 -25.50 -12.20 -16.57
CA SER A 98 -26.41 -13.25 -17.00
C SER A 98 -27.76 -13.15 -16.28
N SER A 99 -27.75 -12.98 -14.96
CA SER A 99 -28.95 -12.81 -14.14
C SER A 99 -29.73 -11.54 -14.53
N ALA A 100 -29.03 -10.42 -14.77
CA ALA A 100 -29.65 -9.17 -15.19
C ALA A 100 -30.35 -9.30 -16.54
N ARG A 101 -29.74 -9.97 -17.52
CA ARG A 101 -30.34 -10.21 -18.84
C ARG A 101 -31.57 -11.11 -18.77
N LEU A 102 -31.53 -12.17 -17.96
CA LEU A 102 -32.69 -13.03 -17.71
C LEU A 102 -33.85 -12.27 -17.09
N ALA A 103 -33.56 -11.26 -16.25
CA ALA A 103 -34.56 -10.38 -15.66
C ALA A 103 -35.02 -9.22 -16.58
N GLY A 104 -34.58 -9.19 -17.85
CA GLY A 104 -34.92 -8.14 -18.81
C GLY A 104 -34.29 -6.77 -18.47
N LYS A 105 -33.24 -6.74 -17.65
CA LYS A 105 -32.54 -5.53 -17.22
C LYS A 105 -31.18 -5.40 -17.91
N VAL A 106 -30.66 -4.17 -17.97
CA VAL A 106 -29.34 -3.88 -18.52
C VAL A 106 -28.27 -4.10 -17.45
N PRO A 107 -27.27 -4.98 -17.64
CA PRO A 107 -26.16 -5.10 -16.71
C PRO A 107 -25.17 -3.95 -16.86
N TYR A 108 -24.51 -3.56 -15.76
CA TYR A 108 -23.34 -2.68 -15.84
C TYR A 108 -22.21 -3.36 -16.62
N ALA A 109 -21.46 -2.57 -17.41
CA ALA A 109 -20.19 -3.02 -17.97
C ALA A 109 -19.20 -3.37 -16.85
N TYR A 110 -18.28 -4.30 -17.11
CA TYR A 110 -17.30 -4.78 -16.10
C TYR A 110 -16.53 -3.63 -15.42
N ARG A 111 -16.10 -2.63 -16.19
CA ARG A 111 -15.39 -1.46 -15.64
C ARG A 111 -16.23 -0.74 -14.59
N THR A 112 -17.48 -0.44 -14.89
CA THR A 112 -18.41 0.25 -13.98
C THR A 112 -18.74 -0.62 -12.76
N PHE A 113 -18.96 -1.92 -12.97
CA PHE A 113 -19.19 -2.88 -11.90
C PHE A 113 -17.98 -2.93 -10.93
N ALA A 114 -16.76 -3.04 -11.46
CA ALA A 114 -15.53 -3.07 -10.68
C ALA A 114 -15.26 -1.76 -9.94
N GLU A 115 -15.55 -0.61 -10.57
CA GLU A 115 -15.44 0.71 -9.95
C GLU A 115 -16.44 0.89 -8.79
N LYS A 116 -17.71 0.53 -9.01
CA LYS A 116 -18.75 0.58 -7.98
C LYS A 116 -18.42 -0.35 -6.82
N TYR A 117 -17.93 -1.57 -7.08
CA TYR A 117 -17.44 -2.48 -6.05
C TYR A 117 -16.23 -1.90 -5.28
N GLY A 118 -15.27 -1.30 -5.97
CA GLY A 118 -14.12 -0.63 -5.34
C GLY A 118 -14.55 0.49 -4.39
N ASN A 119 -15.54 1.29 -4.78
CA ASN A 119 -16.12 2.35 -3.95
C ASN A 119 -16.87 1.78 -2.74
N PHE A 120 -17.65 0.71 -2.93
CA PHE A 120 -18.29 -0.02 -1.84
C PHE A 120 -17.26 -0.56 -0.85
N ALA A 121 -16.22 -1.25 -1.32
CA ALA A 121 -15.17 -1.81 -0.47
C ALA A 121 -14.42 -0.73 0.32
N LYS A 122 -14.12 0.43 -0.29
CA LYS A 122 -13.51 1.57 0.39
C LYS A 122 -14.42 2.17 1.45
N LYS A 123 -15.72 2.38 1.14
CA LYS A 123 -16.71 2.95 2.06
C LYS A 123 -16.89 2.09 3.31
N HIS A 124 -16.91 0.77 3.15
CA HIS A 124 -17.08 -0.18 4.25
C HIS A 124 -15.75 -0.64 4.87
N LYS A 125 -14.61 -0.04 4.46
CA LYS A 125 -13.26 -0.42 4.94
C LYS A 125 -12.98 -1.93 4.83
N LEU A 126 -13.52 -2.55 3.79
CA LEU A 126 -13.45 -3.99 3.53
C LEU A 126 -12.07 -4.42 2.97
N THR A 127 -11.02 -3.70 3.27
CA THR A 127 -9.67 -4.20 3.06
C THR A 127 -9.40 -5.24 4.13
N MET A 128 -9.08 -6.47 3.73
CA MET A 128 -8.55 -7.46 4.67
C MET A 128 -7.12 -7.03 5.06
N PRO A 129 -6.92 -6.45 6.25
CA PRO A 129 -5.56 -6.20 6.72
C PRO A 129 -4.91 -7.55 6.99
N ILE A 130 -3.78 -7.81 6.36
CA ILE A 130 -2.96 -8.96 6.71
C ILE A 130 -2.52 -8.74 8.15
N ARG A 131 -3.06 -9.53 9.08
CA ARG A 131 -2.67 -9.47 10.49
C ARG A 131 -1.29 -10.12 10.63
N ARG A 132 -0.28 -9.32 10.76
CA ARG A 132 1.08 -9.77 11.04
C ARG A 132 1.31 -9.78 12.54
N LYS A 133 2.05 -10.78 13.02
CA LYS A 133 2.51 -10.80 14.41
C LYS A 133 3.88 -10.12 14.51
N PRO A 134 4.16 -9.51 15.65
CA PRO A 134 5.48 -8.98 15.92
C PRO A 134 6.56 -10.05 15.92
N GLY A 135 7.73 -9.78 15.30
CA GLY A 135 8.85 -10.71 15.29
C GLY A 135 8.66 -11.98 14.46
N GLU A 136 7.51 -12.12 13.77
CA GLU A 136 7.20 -13.30 12.96
C GLU A 136 7.99 -13.32 11.65
N ILE A 137 8.04 -12.20 10.93
CA ILE A 137 8.57 -12.13 9.57
C ILE A 137 9.56 -10.99 9.41
N LEU A 138 10.65 -11.25 8.68
CA LEU A 138 11.55 -10.24 8.12
C LEU A 138 11.47 -10.32 6.59
N GLU A 139 11.06 -9.23 5.95
CA GLU A 139 11.03 -9.07 4.51
C GLU A 139 12.37 -8.48 4.03
N ILE A 140 12.99 -9.09 3.02
CA ILE A 140 14.37 -8.80 2.62
C ILE A 140 14.44 -8.68 1.11
N ASP A 141 15.10 -7.62 0.63
CA ASP A 141 15.28 -7.37 -0.79
C ASP A 141 16.55 -6.55 -1.06
N TRP A 142 17.07 -6.62 -2.30
CA TRP A 142 17.96 -5.63 -2.84
C TRP A 142 17.15 -4.55 -3.57
N ALA A 143 17.47 -3.29 -3.33
CA ALA A 143 16.82 -2.21 -4.09
C ALA A 143 17.12 -2.37 -5.59
N GLY A 144 16.10 -2.13 -6.43
CA GLY A 144 16.28 -2.17 -7.88
C GLY A 144 17.16 -1.03 -8.44
N ALA A 145 17.33 0.05 -7.68
CA ALA A 145 18.22 1.18 -8.02
C ALA A 145 19.45 1.18 -7.11
N THR A 146 20.58 1.64 -7.63
CA THR A 146 21.85 1.74 -6.91
C THR A 146 22.17 3.18 -6.51
N LEU A 147 22.97 3.34 -5.46
CA LEU A 147 23.68 4.58 -5.15
C LEU A 147 25.04 4.58 -5.85
N LYS A 148 25.79 5.68 -5.74
CA LYS A 148 27.04 5.86 -6.45
C LYS A 148 28.16 6.20 -5.48
N ILE A 149 29.32 5.59 -5.70
CA ILE A 149 30.58 5.91 -5.03
C ILE A 149 31.57 6.33 -6.10
N MET A 150 32.33 7.39 -5.86
CA MET A 150 33.38 7.83 -6.75
C MET A 150 34.72 7.34 -6.22
N ASP A 151 35.46 6.61 -7.05
CA ASP A 151 36.85 6.23 -6.73
C ASP A 151 37.72 7.48 -6.74
N ASN A 152 38.39 7.76 -5.63
CA ASN A 152 39.27 8.97 -5.48
C ASN A 152 40.48 8.97 -6.39
N SER A 153 40.94 7.80 -6.80
CA SER A 153 42.16 7.64 -7.59
C SER A 153 41.92 7.73 -9.09
N THR A 154 40.79 7.14 -9.54
CA THR A 154 40.48 7.05 -10.96
C THR A 154 39.37 7.99 -11.41
N GLY A 155 38.57 8.54 -10.47
CA GLY A 155 37.34 9.28 -10.76
C GLY A 155 36.19 8.40 -11.30
N GLU A 156 36.37 7.10 -11.32
CA GLU A 156 35.32 6.13 -11.78
C GLU A 156 34.14 6.10 -10.82
N ILE A 157 32.94 6.00 -11.40
CA ILE A 157 31.68 5.85 -10.61
C ILE A 157 31.37 4.38 -10.46
N LEU A 158 31.43 3.89 -9.23
CA LEU A 158 31.09 2.53 -8.86
C LEU A 158 29.66 2.46 -8.33
N PRO A 159 28.86 1.44 -8.75
CA PRO A 159 27.53 1.24 -8.21
C PRO A 159 27.60 0.67 -6.78
N ALA A 160 26.82 1.25 -5.87
CA ALA A 160 26.59 0.70 -4.54
C ALA A 160 25.18 0.10 -4.47
N TYR A 161 25.09 -1.20 -4.22
CA TYR A 161 23.88 -1.98 -4.15
C TYR A 161 23.28 -1.86 -2.74
N VAL A 162 22.00 -1.55 -2.66
CA VAL A 162 21.32 -1.24 -1.39
C VAL A 162 20.52 -2.43 -0.93
N PHE A 163 20.93 -3.02 0.19
CA PHE A 163 20.20 -4.08 0.92
C PHE A 163 19.16 -3.45 1.82
N ILE A 164 17.96 -4.04 1.86
CA ILE A 164 16.85 -3.59 2.69
C ILE A 164 16.24 -4.79 3.41
N ALA A 165 16.12 -4.67 4.73
CA ALA A 165 15.39 -5.62 5.57
C ALA A 165 14.34 -4.87 6.37
N THR A 166 13.08 -5.34 6.36
CA THR A 166 11.96 -4.66 7.01
C THR A 166 11.12 -5.64 7.82
N LEU A 167 10.75 -5.21 9.02
CA LEU A 167 9.78 -5.89 9.87
C LEU A 167 8.36 -5.42 9.52
N PRO A 168 7.53 -6.21 8.82
CA PRO A 168 6.24 -5.73 8.28
C PRO A 168 5.25 -5.28 9.35
N TYR A 169 5.36 -5.82 10.56
CA TYR A 169 4.50 -5.43 11.67
C TYR A 169 4.76 -4.00 12.14
N SER A 170 6.03 -3.66 12.41
CA SER A 170 6.46 -2.35 12.93
C SER A 170 6.89 -1.39 11.83
N GLN A 171 7.09 -1.89 10.61
CA GLN A 171 7.72 -1.15 9.50
C GLN A 171 9.14 -0.65 9.84
N LEU A 172 9.72 -1.12 10.96
CA LEU A 172 11.11 -0.86 11.30
C LEU A 172 11.98 -1.50 10.24
N SER A 173 12.90 -0.74 9.69
CA SER A 173 13.74 -1.17 8.57
C SER A 173 15.21 -1.01 8.89
N TYR A 174 16.02 -1.85 8.27
CA TYR A 174 17.47 -1.77 8.18
C TYR A 174 17.88 -1.61 6.72
N VAL A 175 18.85 -0.75 6.45
CA VAL A 175 19.34 -0.48 5.10
C VAL A 175 20.86 -0.33 5.14
N GLU A 176 21.54 -0.99 4.21
CA GLU A 176 23.00 -0.93 4.07
C GLU A 176 23.40 -1.06 2.60
N ALA A 177 24.46 -0.36 2.19
CA ALA A 177 24.99 -0.41 0.85
C ALA A 177 26.25 -1.30 0.78
N PHE A 178 26.38 -2.03 -0.33
CA PHE A 178 27.51 -2.92 -0.62
C PHE A 178 28.03 -2.68 -2.03
N LEU A 179 29.30 -3.00 -2.27
CA LEU A 179 29.90 -2.90 -3.61
C LEU A 179 29.53 -4.04 -4.55
N ASP A 180 28.93 -5.12 -4.00
CA ASP A 180 28.43 -6.24 -4.78
C ASP A 180 27.20 -6.88 -4.13
N MET A 181 26.52 -7.78 -4.88
CA MET A 181 25.40 -8.57 -4.40
C MET A 181 25.78 -10.06 -4.23
N LYS A 182 27.05 -10.38 -3.93
CA LYS A 182 27.52 -11.75 -3.76
C LYS A 182 26.98 -12.38 -2.47
N SER A 183 27.09 -13.70 -2.36
CA SER A 183 26.61 -14.42 -1.17
C SER A 183 27.25 -13.93 0.12
N VAL A 184 28.52 -13.54 0.10
CA VAL A 184 29.20 -13.02 1.30
C VAL A 184 28.57 -11.70 1.76
N SER A 185 28.35 -10.77 0.83
CA SER A 185 27.67 -9.49 1.13
C SER A 185 26.23 -9.71 1.58
N TRP A 186 25.52 -10.66 0.98
CA TRP A 186 24.18 -11.06 1.39
C TRP A 186 24.12 -11.57 2.84
N LEU A 187 25.01 -12.51 3.19
CA LEU A 187 25.04 -13.07 4.55
C LEU A 187 25.45 -12.01 5.59
N ARG A 188 26.46 -11.17 5.27
CA ARG A 188 26.89 -10.08 6.13
C ARG A 188 25.78 -9.09 6.39
N ALA A 189 25.02 -8.71 5.35
CA ALA A 189 23.89 -7.80 5.46
C ALA A 189 22.80 -8.33 6.41
N HIS A 190 22.55 -9.66 6.41
CA HIS A 190 21.64 -10.28 7.35
C HIS A 190 22.13 -10.21 8.80
N ILE A 191 23.42 -10.50 9.03
CA ILE A 191 24.01 -10.44 10.36
C ILE A 191 23.88 -9.00 10.92
N HIS A 192 24.27 -8.00 10.13
CA HIS A 192 24.15 -6.59 10.53
C HIS A 192 22.68 -6.18 10.76
N ALA A 193 21.75 -6.67 9.95
CA ALA A 193 20.33 -6.43 10.16
C ALA A 193 19.83 -7.05 11.47
N PHE A 194 20.24 -8.28 11.80
CA PHE A 194 19.88 -8.94 13.05
C PHE A 194 20.46 -8.20 14.28
N GLU A 195 21.70 -7.74 14.18
CA GLU A 195 22.32 -6.91 15.22
C GLU A 195 21.57 -5.58 15.40
N TYR A 196 21.22 -4.91 14.30
CA TYR A 196 20.44 -3.66 14.34
C TYR A 196 19.06 -3.84 14.99
N PHE A 197 18.35 -4.93 14.65
CA PHE A 197 17.05 -5.24 15.26
C PHE A 197 17.15 -5.77 16.69
N GLY A 198 18.33 -6.19 17.15
CA GLY A 198 18.55 -6.81 18.44
C GLY A 198 17.98 -8.22 18.55
N GLY A 199 17.83 -8.94 17.41
CA GLY A 199 17.32 -10.30 17.37
C GLY A 199 16.90 -10.75 15.97
N VAL A 200 16.39 -11.99 15.87
CA VAL A 200 16.01 -12.63 14.62
C VAL A 200 14.54 -13.03 14.63
N THR A 201 13.87 -12.87 13.49
CA THR A 201 12.47 -13.29 13.31
C THR A 201 12.37 -14.80 13.07
N GLU A 202 11.17 -15.35 13.21
CA GLU A 202 10.93 -16.78 12.95
C GLU A 202 11.10 -17.12 11.46
N VAL A 203 10.69 -16.19 10.59
CA VAL A 203 10.67 -16.40 9.13
C VAL A 203 11.42 -15.29 8.43
N LEU A 204 12.35 -15.68 7.55
CA LEU A 204 13.04 -14.80 6.61
C LEU A 204 12.38 -14.93 5.24
N VAL A 205 11.91 -13.81 4.70
CA VAL A 205 11.21 -13.76 3.40
C VAL A 205 12.04 -12.96 2.40
N PRO A 206 13.02 -13.59 1.74
CA PRO A 206 13.76 -12.95 0.65
C PRO A 206 12.88 -12.84 -0.59
N ASP A 207 13.06 -11.77 -1.40
CA ASP A 207 12.58 -11.83 -2.79
C ASP A 207 13.43 -12.83 -3.60
N ASN A 208 12.89 -13.31 -4.71
CA ASN A 208 13.47 -14.40 -5.54
C ASN A 208 14.82 -14.04 -6.20
N LEU A 209 15.80 -13.67 -5.40
CA LEU A 209 17.15 -13.34 -5.86
C LEU A 209 18.02 -14.58 -6.02
N LYS A 210 18.81 -14.61 -7.09
CA LYS A 210 19.76 -15.67 -7.40
C LYS A 210 20.79 -15.93 -6.28
N THR A 211 21.05 -14.95 -5.43
CA THR A 211 21.94 -15.05 -4.27
C THR A 211 21.34 -15.80 -3.10
N GLY A 212 20.02 -15.75 -2.93
CA GLY A 212 19.31 -16.49 -1.88
C GLY A 212 18.65 -17.78 -2.39
N VAL A 213 18.33 -17.84 -3.70
CA VAL A 213 17.60 -18.97 -4.30
C VAL A 213 18.29 -19.40 -5.58
N THR A 214 18.88 -20.58 -5.57
CA THR A 214 19.45 -21.23 -6.76
C THR A 214 18.34 -21.94 -7.52
N LYS A 215 17.99 -21.43 -8.70
CA LYS A 215 17.03 -21.95 -9.71
C LYS A 215 15.74 -22.60 -9.17
N PRO A 216 14.56 -22.11 -9.53
CA PRO A 216 13.33 -22.83 -9.29
C PRO A 216 13.30 -24.09 -10.16
N HIS A 217 13.46 -25.24 -9.58
CA HIS A 217 13.17 -26.51 -10.24
C HIS A 217 11.70 -26.83 -10.02
N ARG A 218 10.91 -26.87 -11.11
CA ARG A 218 9.48 -27.28 -11.20
C ARG A 218 8.69 -27.28 -9.88
N GLY A 219 8.60 -26.09 -9.21
CA GLY A 219 7.64 -25.92 -8.12
C GLY A 219 8.22 -25.52 -6.75
N GLU A 220 9.45 -25.88 -6.40
CA GLU A 220 10.06 -25.51 -5.11
C GLU A 220 11.34 -24.69 -5.30
N PRO A 221 11.47 -23.55 -4.61
CA PRO A 221 12.69 -22.75 -4.65
C PRO A 221 13.83 -23.48 -3.92
N VAL A 222 14.97 -23.68 -4.57
CA VAL A 222 16.16 -24.22 -3.93
C VAL A 222 16.91 -23.06 -3.26
N ILE A 223 16.97 -23.07 -1.94
CA ILE A 223 17.68 -22.09 -1.14
C ILE A 223 19.19 -22.35 -1.23
N ASN A 224 19.99 -21.29 -1.34
CA ASN A 224 21.44 -21.37 -1.28
C ASN A 224 21.86 -22.01 0.06
N GLU A 225 22.82 -22.95 0.02
CA GLU A 225 23.24 -23.75 1.18
C GLU A 225 23.76 -22.86 2.32
N ALA A 226 24.68 -21.95 2.02
CA ALA A 226 25.22 -21.01 3.02
C ALA A 226 24.13 -20.11 3.65
N TYR A 227 23.08 -19.77 2.88
CA TYR A 227 21.95 -19.00 3.42
C TYR A 227 21.05 -19.86 4.31
N ARG A 228 20.92 -21.15 4.00
CA ARG A 228 20.22 -22.11 4.86
C ARG A 228 20.98 -22.31 6.17
N GLU A 229 22.29 -22.51 6.12
CA GLU A 229 23.14 -22.62 7.30
C GLU A 229 23.05 -21.38 8.21
N LEU A 230 23.04 -20.16 7.62
CA LEU A 230 22.82 -18.95 8.39
C LEU A 230 21.45 -18.99 9.10
N ALA A 231 20.40 -19.34 8.38
CA ALA A 231 19.05 -19.41 8.95
C ALA A 231 18.96 -20.46 10.07
N ASP A 232 19.55 -21.64 9.85
CA ASP A 232 19.60 -22.72 10.84
C ASP A 232 20.38 -22.29 12.11
N TYR A 233 21.53 -21.61 11.93
CA TYR A 233 22.31 -21.05 13.05
C TYR A 233 21.47 -20.10 13.91
N TYR A 234 20.69 -19.22 13.29
CA TYR A 234 19.80 -18.29 13.98
C TYR A 234 18.42 -18.87 14.29
N ARG A 235 18.19 -20.15 14.03
CA ARG A 235 16.91 -20.88 14.22
C ARG A 235 15.74 -20.18 13.53
N ALA A 236 15.96 -19.62 12.34
CA ALA A 236 14.97 -19.04 11.48
C ALA A 236 14.65 -19.95 10.28
N VAL A 237 13.50 -19.75 9.65
CA VAL A 237 13.10 -20.49 8.46
C VAL A 237 13.09 -19.56 7.25
N VAL A 238 13.74 -19.96 6.15
CA VAL A 238 13.70 -19.18 4.90
C VAL A 238 12.49 -19.59 4.09
N VAL A 239 11.61 -18.66 3.80
CA VAL A 239 10.42 -18.84 2.95
C VAL A 239 10.45 -17.80 1.83
N PRO A 240 11.01 -18.12 0.65
CA PRO A 240 11.06 -17.19 -0.46
C PRO A 240 9.67 -16.72 -0.89
N SER A 241 9.54 -15.45 -1.31
CA SER A 241 8.29 -14.91 -1.80
C SER A 241 7.84 -15.66 -3.07
N ARG A 242 6.53 -15.99 -3.15
CA ARG A 242 6.01 -16.79 -4.27
C ARG A 242 6.02 -15.99 -5.57
N VAL A 243 6.58 -16.58 -6.61
CA VAL A 243 6.51 -16.04 -7.98
C VAL A 243 5.04 -15.95 -8.43
N ARG A 244 4.61 -14.79 -8.94
CA ARG A 244 3.29 -14.53 -9.54
C ARG A 244 2.06 -14.51 -8.60
N LYS A 245 2.21 -14.21 -7.30
CA LYS A 245 1.07 -13.88 -6.44
C LYS A 245 1.12 -12.41 -6.00
N PRO A 246 0.50 -11.47 -6.74
CA PRO A 246 0.56 -10.04 -6.46
C PRO A 246 0.03 -9.64 -5.07
N LYS A 247 -0.87 -10.43 -4.50
CA LYS A 247 -1.44 -10.17 -3.16
C LYS A 247 -0.45 -10.40 -2.02
N ASP A 248 0.46 -11.35 -2.17
CA ASP A 248 1.51 -11.61 -1.18
C ASP A 248 2.63 -10.56 -1.29
N LYS A 249 2.90 -10.06 -2.51
CA LYS A 249 3.87 -9.00 -2.81
C LYS A 249 3.40 -7.58 -2.48
N ALA A 250 2.11 -7.30 -2.46
CA ALA A 250 1.59 -5.94 -2.27
C ALA A 250 2.02 -5.30 -0.92
N SER A 251 2.31 -6.11 0.10
CA SER A 251 2.84 -5.66 1.39
C SER A 251 4.35 -5.41 1.32
N VAL A 252 5.10 -6.33 0.70
CA VAL A 252 6.57 -6.26 0.50
C VAL A 252 6.93 -5.10 -0.42
N GLU A 253 6.31 -5.02 -1.59
CA GLU A 253 6.52 -3.93 -2.57
C GLU A 253 6.14 -2.56 -1.98
N GLY A 254 5.17 -2.51 -1.05
CA GLY A 254 4.75 -1.28 -0.39
C GLY A 254 5.82 -0.70 0.53
N THR A 255 6.28 -1.46 1.52
CA THR A 255 7.18 -0.94 2.58
C THR A 255 8.63 -0.91 2.11
N VAL A 256 9.14 -2.02 1.56
CA VAL A 256 10.51 -2.08 1.02
C VAL A 256 10.69 -1.06 -0.11
N GLY A 257 9.74 -0.99 -1.04
CA GLY A 257 9.76 -0.01 -2.11
C GLY A 257 9.64 1.44 -1.63
N TYR A 258 8.92 1.72 -0.54
CA TYR A 258 8.86 3.04 0.07
C TYR A 258 10.22 3.43 0.67
N ILE A 259 10.80 2.57 1.52
CA ILE A 259 12.11 2.80 2.15
C ILE A 259 13.20 2.98 1.10
N SER A 260 13.26 2.10 0.10
CA SER A 260 14.20 2.20 -1.04
C SER A 260 14.14 3.57 -1.71
N ARG A 261 12.92 4.01 -2.08
CA ARG A 261 12.76 5.32 -2.72
C ARG A 261 13.16 6.48 -1.81
N GLN A 262 12.81 6.45 -0.53
CA GLN A 262 13.15 7.50 0.42
C GLN A 262 14.67 7.62 0.61
N ILE A 263 15.37 6.52 0.84
CA ILE A 263 16.83 6.51 1.01
C ILE A 263 17.53 6.94 -0.28
N ILE A 264 17.21 6.29 -1.41
CA ILE A 264 17.90 6.57 -2.69
C ILE A 264 17.61 8.00 -3.16
N ALA A 265 16.37 8.47 -3.03
CA ALA A 265 16.03 9.84 -3.43
C ALA A 265 16.70 10.90 -2.54
N SER A 266 16.81 10.65 -1.23
CA SER A 266 17.47 11.60 -0.31
C SER A 266 18.97 11.71 -0.57
N LEU A 267 19.61 10.63 -1.01
CA LEU A 267 21.07 10.56 -1.25
C LEU A 267 21.47 10.69 -2.73
N ARG A 268 20.53 10.93 -3.64
CA ARG A 268 20.78 10.97 -5.10
C ARG A 268 21.87 11.94 -5.56
N ASN A 269 22.06 13.04 -4.84
CA ASN A 269 23.03 14.10 -5.12
C ASN A 269 24.23 14.08 -4.15
N TYR A 270 24.29 13.10 -3.26
CA TYR A 270 25.37 12.97 -2.31
C TYR A 270 26.59 12.37 -3.00
N GLN A 271 27.72 13.10 -2.97
CA GLN A 271 29.01 12.61 -3.47
C GLN A 271 29.70 11.89 -2.33
N CYS A 272 30.05 10.64 -2.55
CA CYS A 272 30.69 9.77 -1.59
C CYS A 272 31.88 9.06 -2.23
N PHE A 273 32.95 8.90 -1.46
CA PHE A 273 34.20 8.28 -1.92
C PHE A 273 34.46 6.92 -1.24
N HIS A 274 33.86 6.67 -0.08
CA HIS A 274 34.02 5.44 0.68
C HIS A 274 32.65 4.84 1.02
N ILE A 275 32.57 3.52 1.02
CA ILE A 275 31.32 2.80 1.31
C ILE A 275 30.88 3.05 2.76
N GLU A 276 31.81 3.22 3.67
CA GLU A 276 31.57 3.50 5.09
C GLU A 276 30.88 4.84 5.27
N ASP A 277 31.31 5.88 4.56
CA ASP A 277 30.69 7.21 4.58
C ASP A 277 29.26 7.16 4.04
N LEU A 278 29.06 6.41 2.95
CA LEU A 278 27.75 6.19 2.38
C LEU A 278 26.83 5.50 3.38
N ASN A 279 27.31 4.44 4.04
CA ASN A 279 26.52 3.69 5.03
C ASN A 279 26.23 4.53 6.28
N ALA A 280 27.14 5.40 6.72
CA ALA A 280 26.86 6.35 7.79
C ALA A 280 25.71 7.30 7.43
N ARG A 281 25.67 7.82 6.20
CA ARG A 281 24.58 8.67 5.72
C ARG A 281 23.27 7.92 5.52
N ILE A 282 23.33 6.68 5.04
CA ILE A 282 22.15 5.82 4.96
C ILE A 282 21.57 5.61 6.36
N LEU A 283 22.40 5.31 7.36
CA LEU A 283 21.97 5.08 8.74
C LEU A 283 21.31 6.32 9.35
N GLU A 284 21.88 7.50 9.12
CA GLU A 284 21.31 8.77 9.57
C GLU A 284 19.89 8.98 9.01
N LYS A 285 19.71 8.80 7.70
CA LYS A 285 18.41 8.92 7.05
C LYS A 285 17.43 7.83 7.45
N LEU A 286 17.92 6.63 7.65
CA LEU A 286 17.13 5.51 8.14
C LEU A 286 16.58 5.76 9.55
N GLU A 287 17.40 6.32 10.45
CA GLU A 287 16.96 6.67 11.80
C GLU A 287 15.87 7.76 11.77
N GLU A 288 15.96 8.74 10.88
CA GLU A 288 14.90 9.72 10.68
C GLU A 288 13.58 9.02 10.30
N ILE A 289 13.62 8.10 9.31
CA ILE A 289 12.45 7.37 8.83
C ILE A 289 11.89 6.45 9.92
N ASN A 290 12.76 5.73 10.64
CA ASN A 290 12.35 4.79 11.67
C ASN A 290 11.74 5.48 12.91
N ARG A 291 12.00 6.79 13.10
CA ARG A 291 11.38 7.60 14.17
C ARG A 291 10.06 8.24 13.76
N MET A 292 9.68 8.20 12.49
CA MET A 292 8.40 8.77 12.02
C MET A 292 7.23 8.05 12.67
N ASP A 293 6.22 8.82 13.03
CA ASP A 293 4.97 8.29 13.56
C ASP A 293 4.15 7.60 12.47
N PHE A 294 3.37 6.62 12.87
CA PHE A 294 2.46 5.95 11.97
C PHE A 294 1.31 6.87 11.57
N GLN A 295 0.96 6.91 10.28
CA GLN A 295 -0.17 7.72 9.79
C GLN A 295 -1.55 7.21 10.25
N LYS A 296 -1.69 5.92 10.60
CA LYS A 296 -2.99 5.27 10.83
C LYS A 296 -3.11 4.55 12.18
N ARG A 297 -2.11 4.59 13.02
CA ARG A 297 -2.09 3.99 14.37
C ARG A 297 -1.17 4.80 15.28
N GLU A 298 -1.35 4.70 16.58
CA GLU A 298 -0.46 5.33 17.55
C GLU A 298 0.94 4.71 17.58
N GLY A 299 1.95 5.51 17.88
CA GLY A 299 3.35 5.12 17.97
C GLY A 299 4.14 5.30 16.67
N SER A 300 5.46 5.10 16.78
CA SER A 300 6.40 5.15 15.66
C SER A 300 6.88 3.74 15.28
N HIS A 301 7.61 3.64 14.15
CA HIS A 301 8.20 2.38 13.69
C HIS A 301 9.12 1.76 14.75
N LYS A 302 9.91 2.58 15.45
CA LYS A 302 10.82 2.16 16.52
C LYS A 302 10.08 1.76 17.80
N ILE A 303 9.07 2.51 18.21
CA ILE A 303 8.23 2.21 19.38
C ILE A 303 7.42 0.93 19.15
N GLY A 304 6.86 0.76 17.96
CA GLY A 304 6.17 -0.49 17.57
C GLY A 304 7.04 -1.74 17.75
N CYS A 305 8.36 -1.61 17.70
CA CYS A 305 9.32 -2.70 17.92
C CYS A 305 9.67 -2.89 19.42
N LEU A 306 9.80 -1.80 20.19
CA LEU A 306 10.18 -1.81 21.60
C LEU A 306 9.15 -2.47 22.53
N TYR A 307 7.86 -2.53 22.13
CA TYR A 307 6.83 -3.29 22.87
C TYR A 307 7.10 -4.80 22.91
N LYS A 308 8.34 -5.26 22.58
CA LYS A 308 8.57 -6.65 22.33
C LYS A 308 9.85 -7.25 22.83
N LYS A 309 9.71 -7.97 23.84
CA LYS A 309 10.41 -9.20 24.20
C LYS A 309 10.14 -10.39 23.25
N LEU A 310 9.87 -10.17 21.96
CA LEU A 310 9.40 -11.21 21.03
C LEU A 310 10.44 -11.63 19.99
N PHE A 311 11.58 -10.93 19.93
CA PHE A 311 12.73 -11.45 19.18
C PHE A 311 13.38 -12.57 20.00
N LYS A 312 13.74 -13.67 19.34
CA LYS A 312 14.68 -14.62 19.91
C LYS A 312 15.98 -13.85 20.14
N LEU A 313 16.22 -13.44 21.37
CA LEU A 313 17.49 -12.85 21.78
C LEU A 313 18.60 -13.79 21.34
N PHE A 314 19.69 -13.24 20.83
CA PHE A 314 20.91 -13.99 20.61
C PHE A 314 21.24 -14.75 21.91
N THR A 315 20.97 -16.03 21.96
CA THR A 315 21.60 -16.85 22.98
C THR A 315 23.08 -16.84 22.59
N THR A 316 23.84 -16.04 23.31
CA THR A 316 25.31 -16.11 23.27
C THR A 316 25.65 -17.57 23.50
N ILE A 317 26.03 -18.26 22.44
CA ILE A 317 26.64 -19.56 22.54
C ILE A 317 28.06 -19.24 22.96
N ALA A 318 28.32 -19.50 24.25
CA ALA A 318 29.65 -19.47 24.85
C ALA A 318 30.50 -20.56 24.22
#